data_37bc4bb032f5de69626a176cceb8e50f
#
_entry.id   37bc4bb032f5de69626a176cceb8e50f
#
_cell.length_a   1.000
_cell.length_b   1.000
_cell.length_c   1.000
_cell.angle_alpha   90.00
_cell.angle_beta   90.00
_cell.angle_gamma   90.00
#
_symmetry.space_group_name_H-M   'P 1'
#
loop_
_entity.id
_entity.type
_entity.pdbx_description
1 polymer ?
#
loop_
_entity_poly.entity_id
_entity_poly.type
_entity_poly.pdbx_seq_one_letter_code
_entity_poly.pdbx_strand_id
1 'polypeptide(L)'
;SVAAVAALDESALRACKLGFRAPYLLGAARRVAEGRLDLAAVSRMRLEEARAQLMQLSGVGRKVADCALLFGFGHRQAFPVDVWVRAALMRLYFPRARKVTARRIEEFSASYFGANGGYAQQYLFHYVRTRLGRAWAAGKVAGEEASPVPIKAARARRP
;
A
#
# COMPACT_ATOMS: atom_id res chain seq x y z
N SER A 1 0.90 13.10 -20.86
CA SER A 1 -0.34 12.29 -20.90
C SER A 1 -0.01 10.80 -20.95
N VAL A 2 -0.99 9.96 -20.62
CA VAL A 2 -0.84 8.49 -20.72
C VAL A 2 -0.51 8.05 -22.13
N ALA A 3 -1.16 8.64 -23.14
CA ALA A 3 -0.88 8.37 -24.55
C ALA A 3 0.57 8.69 -24.95
N ALA A 4 1.13 9.78 -24.43
CA ALA A 4 2.53 10.12 -24.68
C ALA A 4 3.49 9.06 -24.09
N VAL A 5 3.20 8.53 -22.89
CA VAL A 5 4.02 7.46 -22.29
C VAL A 5 3.86 6.15 -23.07
N ALA A 6 2.64 5.83 -23.50
CA ALA A 6 2.35 4.62 -24.28
C ALA A 6 3.08 4.56 -25.63
N ALA A 7 3.33 5.75 -26.24
CA ALA A 7 4.04 5.90 -27.50
C ALA A 7 5.57 5.80 -27.39
N LEU A 8 6.12 5.85 -26.17
CA LEU A 8 7.57 5.70 -25.96
C LEU A 8 8.02 4.25 -26.19
N ASP A 9 9.32 4.11 -26.42
CA ASP A 9 9.99 2.82 -26.28
C ASP A 9 10.51 2.60 -24.85
N GLU A 10 10.89 1.37 -24.54
CA GLU A 10 11.37 1.03 -23.21
C GLU A 10 12.71 1.74 -22.88
N SER A 11 13.54 2.01 -23.91
CA SER A 11 14.85 2.64 -23.72
C SER A 11 14.72 4.08 -23.22
N ALA A 12 13.74 4.83 -23.72
CA ALA A 12 13.43 6.17 -23.25
C ALA A 12 13.04 6.20 -21.76
N LEU A 13 12.23 5.23 -21.33
CA LEU A 13 11.84 5.09 -19.93
C LEU A 13 13.02 4.64 -19.04
N ARG A 14 13.92 3.80 -19.56
CA ARG A 14 15.15 3.41 -18.85
C ARG A 14 16.08 4.59 -18.67
N ALA A 15 16.20 5.48 -19.67
CA ALA A 15 16.96 6.74 -19.58
C ALA A 15 16.43 7.65 -18.45
N CYS A 16 15.12 7.59 -18.14
CA CYS A 16 14.52 8.26 -16.97
C CYS A 16 14.84 7.59 -15.62
N LYS A 17 15.82 6.69 -15.56
CA LYS A 17 16.26 5.96 -14.35
C LYS A 17 15.18 5.05 -13.74
N LEU A 18 14.19 4.60 -14.52
CA LEU A 18 13.16 3.68 -14.06
C LEU A 18 13.67 2.24 -13.89
N GLY A 19 14.80 1.89 -14.51
CA GLY A 19 15.43 0.57 -14.41
C GLY A 19 14.45 -0.54 -14.81
N PHE A 20 14.34 -1.58 -13.99
CA PHE A 20 13.44 -2.72 -14.22
C PHE A 20 11.94 -2.38 -14.20
N ARG A 21 11.56 -1.16 -13.76
CA ARG A 21 10.17 -0.69 -13.75
C ARG A 21 9.71 -0.16 -15.09
N ALA A 22 10.65 0.15 -16.01
CA ALA A 22 10.34 0.72 -17.32
C ALA A 22 9.31 -0.12 -18.11
N PRO A 23 9.48 -1.44 -18.32
CA PRO A 23 8.52 -2.25 -19.05
C PRO A 23 7.15 -2.33 -18.36
N TYR A 24 7.09 -2.30 -17.03
CA TYR A 24 5.83 -2.33 -16.28
C TYR A 24 5.05 -1.03 -16.45
N LEU A 25 5.72 0.12 -16.38
CA LEU A 25 5.10 1.41 -16.60
C LEU A 25 4.59 1.55 -18.04
N LEU A 26 5.42 1.15 -19.01
CA LEU A 26 5.05 1.16 -20.42
C LEU A 26 3.84 0.26 -20.70
N GLY A 27 3.85 -0.95 -20.18
CA GLY A 27 2.74 -1.89 -20.30
C GLY A 27 1.45 -1.37 -19.67
N ALA A 28 1.52 -0.74 -18.50
CA ALA A 28 0.38 -0.11 -17.85
C ALA A 28 -0.18 1.05 -18.72
N ALA A 29 0.71 1.94 -19.20
CA ALA A 29 0.31 3.08 -20.05
C ALA A 29 -0.38 2.62 -21.34
N ARG A 30 0.14 1.58 -22.01
CA ARG A 30 -0.47 1.00 -23.21
C ARG A 30 -1.85 0.42 -22.92
N ARG A 31 -2.03 -0.34 -21.84
CA ARG A 31 -3.35 -0.88 -21.48
C ARG A 31 -4.40 0.21 -21.23
N VAL A 32 -4.00 1.34 -20.63
CA VAL A 32 -4.90 2.49 -20.46
C VAL A 32 -5.19 3.17 -21.79
N ALA A 33 -4.15 3.43 -22.61
CA ALA A 33 -4.32 4.09 -23.92
C ALA A 33 -5.17 3.27 -24.89
N GLU A 34 -5.13 1.95 -24.81
CA GLU A 34 -5.92 1.01 -25.62
C GLU A 34 -7.32 0.74 -25.05
N GLY A 35 -7.71 1.42 -23.95
CA GLY A 35 -9.01 1.23 -23.31
C GLY A 35 -9.18 -0.11 -22.56
N ARG A 36 -8.11 -0.89 -22.43
CA ARG A 36 -8.13 -2.18 -21.70
C ARG A 36 -8.11 -2.02 -20.17
N LEU A 37 -7.82 -0.82 -19.69
CA LEU A 37 -7.94 -0.43 -18.30
C LEU A 37 -8.53 0.98 -18.22
N ASP A 38 -9.77 1.07 -17.72
CA ASP A 38 -10.44 2.34 -17.46
C ASP A 38 -10.14 2.81 -16.04
N LEU A 39 -9.28 3.83 -15.91
CA LEU A 39 -8.91 4.40 -14.61
C LEU A 39 -10.10 5.10 -13.94
N ALA A 40 -11.03 5.66 -14.70
CA ALA A 40 -12.23 6.29 -14.15
C ALA A 40 -13.20 5.23 -13.60
N ALA A 41 -13.28 4.06 -14.22
CA ALA A 41 -14.03 2.93 -13.67
C ALA A 41 -13.38 2.43 -12.36
N VAL A 42 -12.05 2.24 -12.34
CA VAL A 42 -11.31 1.81 -11.14
C VAL A 42 -11.58 2.73 -9.94
N SER A 43 -11.66 4.05 -10.16
CA SER A 43 -11.93 5.01 -9.07
C SER A 43 -13.32 4.85 -8.43
N ARG A 44 -14.28 4.25 -9.14
CA ARG A 44 -15.65 4.03 -8.67
C ARG A 44 -15.89 2.62 -8.13
N MET A 45 -14.95 1.69 -8.34
CA MET A 45 -15.04 0.32 -7.87
C MET A 45 -14.89 0.23 -6.35
N ARG A 46 -15.40 -0.83 -5.76
CA ARG A 46 -15.09 -1.18 -4.37
C ARG A 46 -13.60 -1.53 -4.24
N LEU A 47 -13.02 -1.32 -3.07
CA LEU A 47 -11.58 -1.51 -2.83
C LEU A 47 -11.04 -2.85 -3.36
N GLU A 48 -11.73 -3.95 -3.08
CA GLU A 48 -11.28 -5.29 -3.49
C GLU A 48 -11.32 -5.48 -5.01
N GLU A 49 -12.37 -4.98 -5.66
CA GLU A 49 -12.53 -5.04 -7.11
C GLU A 49 -11.47 -4.18 -7.81
N ALA A 50 -11.28 -2.95 -7.32
CA ALA A 50 -10.25 -2.03 -7.83
C ALA A 50 -8.85 -2.62 -7.68
N ARG A 51 -8.57 -3.26 -6.53
CA ARG A 51 -7.30 -3.95 -6.29
C ARG A 51 -7.09 -5.10 -7.27
N ALA A 52 -8.10 -5.94 -7.47
CA ALA A 52 -8.04 -7.06 -8.40
C ALA A 52 -7.78 -6.57 -9.83
N GLN A 53 -8.41 -5.47 -10.25
CA GLN A 53 -8.17 -4.86 -11.56
C GLN A 53 -6.72 -4.37 -11.71
N LEU A 54 -6.20 -3.63 -10.72
CA LEU A 54 -4.83 -3.13 -10.79
C LEU A 54 -3.78 -4.26 -10.76
N MET A 55 -4.06 -5.34 -10.03
CA MET A 55 -3.16 -6.49 -9.95
C MET A 55 -3.07 -7.30 -11.25
N GLN A 56 -3.94 -7.06 -12.24
CA GLN A 56 -3.79 -7.62 -13.59
C GLN A 56 -2.65 -6.96 -14.39
N LEU A 57 -2.15 -5.82 -13.94
CA LEU A 57 -1.01 -5.16 -14.55
C LEU A 57 0.29 -5.88 -14.17
N SER A 58 1.14 -6.09 -15.18
CA SER A 58 2.46 -6.68 -14.94
C SER A 58 3.27 -5.85 -13.96
N GLY A 59 3.91 -6.48 -12.98
CA GLY A 59 4.69 -5.80 -11.94
C GLY A 59 3.87 -5.14 -10.82
N VAL A 60 2.54 -5.24 -10.87
CA VAL A 60 1.64 -4.72 -9.83
C VAL A 60 1.20 -5.85 -8.91
N GLY A 61 1.89 -5.99 -7.79
CA GLY A 61 1.44 -6.83 -6.67
C GLY A 61 0.54 -6.04 -5.71
N ARG A 62 0.02 -6.74 -4.70
CA ARG A 62 -0.90 -6.17 -3.71
C ARG A 62 -0.43 -4.83 -3.12
N LYS A 63 0.83 -4.75 -2.67
CA LYS A 63 1.38 -3.52 -2.08
C LYS A 63 1.35 -2.33 -3.05
N VAL A 64 1.68 -2.57 -4.33
CA VAL A 64 1.68 -1.52 -5.35
C VAL A 64 0.25 -1.10 -5.67
N ALA A 65 -0.66 -2.06 -5.81
CA ALA A 65 -2.09 -1.79 -6.01
C ALA A 65 -2.66 -0.95 -4.85
N ASP A 66 -2.41 -1.33 -3.59
CA ASP A 66 -2.87 -0.59 -2.42
C ASP A 66 -2.27 0.83 -2.35
N CYS A 67 -1.00 1.03 -2.74
CA CYS A 67 -0.42 2.36 -2.87
C CYS A 67 -1.14 3.20 -3.93
N ALA A 68 -1.38 2.65 -5.11
CA ALA A 68 -2.09 3.36 -6.17
C ALA A 68 -3.52 3.72 -5.73
N LEU A 69 -4.23 2.79 -5.10
CA LEU A 69 -5.59 3.01 -4.61
C LEU A 69 -5.65 4.08 -3.52
N LEU A 70 -4.72 4.06 -2.58
CA LEU A 70 -4.68 5.06 -1.51
C LEU A 70 -4.34 6.45 -2.03
N PHE A 71 -3.27 6.58 -2.81
CA PHE A 71 -2.72 7.89 -3.20
C PHE A 71 -3.29 8.43 -4.51
N GLY A 72 -3.64 7.55 -5.45
CA GLY A 72 -4.13 7.93 -6.77
C GLY A 72 -5.65 7.93 -6.90
N PHE A 73 -6.33 7.02 -6.20
CA PHE A 73 -7.78 6.83 -6.33
C PHE A 73 -8.57 7.20 -5.07
N GLY A 74 -7.90 7.60 -3.98
CA GLY A 74 -8.58 8.07 -2.77
C GLY A 74 -9.24 6.98 -1.92
N HIS A 75 -8.91 5.72 -2.12
CA HIS A 75 -9.39 4.61 -1.28
C HIS A 75 -8.72 4.62 0.10
N ARG A 76 -9.23 5.43 1.02
CA ARG A 76 -8.66 5.63 2.36
C ARG A 76 -8.56 4.37 3.22
N GLN A 77 -9.29 3.32 2.86
CA GLN A 77 -9.24 2.00 3.51
C GLN A 77 -8.07 1.14 3.00
N ALA A 78 -7.48 1.47 1.83
CA ALA A 78 -6.35 0.72 1.31
C ALA A 78 -5.17 0.80 2.28
N PHE A 79 -4.58 -0.36 2.58
CA PHE A 79 -3.55 -0.50 3.61
C PHE A 79 -2.28 -1.11 3.03
N PRO A 80 -1.43 -0.31 2.36
CA PRO A 80 -0.19 -0.81 1.77
C PRO A 80 0.77 -1.37 2.83
N VAL A 81 1.11 -2.64 2.72
CA VAL A 81 2.02 -3.30 3.66
C VAL A 81 3.39 -3.50 3.02
N ASP A 82 4.33 -2.68 3.40
CA ASP A 82 5.75 -2.85 3.09
C ASP A 82 6.51 -3.50 4.26
N VAL A 83 7.82 -3.59 4.14
CA VAL A 83 8.67 -4.19 5.18
C VAL A 83 8.63 -3.42 6.51
N TRP A 84 8.45 -2.10 6.47
CA TRP A 84 8.39 -1.26 7.66
C TRP A 84 7.06 -1.39 8.37
N VAL A 85 5.96 -1.28 7.63
CA VAL A 85 4.60 -1.46 8.15
C VAL A 85 4.41 -2.88 8.67
N ARG A 86 4.95 -3.88 7.95
CA ARG A 86 4.91 -5.27 8.42
C ARG A 86 5.64 -5.43 9.76
N ALA A 87 6.84 -4.85 9.89
CA ALA A 87 7.59 -4.89 11.14
C ALA A 87 6.82 -4.21 12.28
N ALA A 88 6.19 -3.05 12.01
CA ALA A 88 5.35 -2.36 12.97
C ALA A 88 4.18 -3.23 13.44
N LEU A 89 3.45 -3.81 12.50
CA LEU A 89 2.31 -4.68 12.82
C LEU A 89 2.73 -5.87 13.65
N MET A 90 3.80 -6.57 13.26
CA MET A 90 4.27 -7.75 13.98
C MET A 90 4.69 -7.42 15.42
N ARG A 91 5.35 -6.29 15.64
CA ARG A 91 5.87 -5.94 16.96
C ARG A 91 4.86 -5.25 17.86
N LEU A 92 4.04 -4.37 17.32
CA LEU A 92 3.14 -3.55 18.12
C LEU A 92 1.75 -4.18 18.29
N TYR A 93 1.27 -4.91 17.28
CA TYR A 93 -0.10 -5.45 17.29
C TYR A 93 -0.17 -6.97 17.31
N PHE A 94 0.86 -7.65 16.83
CA PHE A 94 0.92 -9.12 16.79
C PHE A 94 2.16 -9.71 17.49
N PRO A 95 2.55 -9.25 18.69
CA PRO A 95 3.84 -9.62 19.30
C PRO A 95 3.98 -11.13 19.59
N ARG A 96 2.86 -11.84 19.74
CA ARG A 96 2.83 -13.30 20.00
C ARG A 96 2.66 -14.15 18.73
N ALA A 97 2.49 -13.53 17.55
CA ALA A 97 2.25 -14.27 16.32
C ALA A 97 3.56 -14.55 15.59
N ARG A 98 3.86 -15.82 15.30
CA ARG A 98 5.03 -16.19 14.48
C ARG A 98 4.87 -15.75 13.02
N LYS A 99 3.64 -15.79 12.49
CA LYS A 99 3.31 -15.42 11.11
C LYS A 99 1.94 -14.77 11.06
N VAL A 100 1.81 -13.69 10.30
CA VAL A 100 0.54 -13.02 10.05
C VAL A 100 0.31 -12.99 8.54
N THR A 101 -0.83 -13.53 8.11
CA THR A 101 -1.23 -13.56 6.70
C THR A 101 -1.70 -12.19 6.22
N ALA A 102 -1.70 -11.95 4.91
CA ALA A 102 -2.24 -10.73 4.33
C ALA A 102 -3.71 -10.52 4.72
N ARG A 103 -4.52 -11.60 4.66
CA ARG A 103 -5.93 -11.58 5.06
C ARG A 103 -6.11 -11.12 6.52
N ARG A 104 -5.30 -11.65 7.45
CA ARG A 104 -5.38 -11.23 8.86
C ARG A 104 -5.02 -9.77 9.07
N ILE A 105 -4.07 -9.24 8.29
CA ILE A 105 -3.73 -7.82 8.31
C ILE A 105 -4.89 -6.97 7.81
N GLU A 106 -5.58 -7.40 6.77
CA GLU A 106 -6.77 -6.70 6.25
C GLU A 106 -7.90 -6.66 7.27
N GLU A 107 -8.28 -7.83 7.79
CA GLU A 107 -9.30 -7.95 8.82
C GLU A 107 -8.97 -7.07 10.03
N PHE A 108 -7.70 -7.06 10.44
CA PHE A 108 -7.22 -6.19 11.51
C PHE A 108 -7.33 -4.72 11.13
N SER A 109 -6.84 -4.31 9.94
CA SER A 109 -6.87 -2.90 9.55
C SER A 109 -8.29 -2.38 9.40
N ALA A 110 -9.19 -3.19 8.84
CA ALA A 110 -10.60 -2.85 8.69
C ALA A 110 -11.32 -2.71 10.05
N SER A 111 -11.06 -3.62 10.99
CA SER A 111 -11.70 -3.59 12.29
C SER A 111 -11.10 -2.56 13.26
N TYR A 112 -9.78 -2.37 13.22
CA TYR A 112 -9.06 -1.52 14.18
C TYR A 112 -8.96 -0.07 13.72
N PHE A 113 -8.63 0.18 12.45
CA PHE A 113 -8.46 1.52 11.89
C PHE A 113 -9.68 1.99 11.07
N GLY A 114 -10.56 1.06 10.67
CA GLY A 114 -11.80 1.36 9.96
C GLY A 114 -11.58 2.06 8.62
N ALA A 115 -12.43 3.04 8.33
CA ALA A 115 -12.45 3.77 7.05
C ALA A 115 -11.17 4.55 6.73
N ASN A 116 -10.30 4.79 7.71
CA ASN A 116 -9.07 5.56 7.56
C ASN A 116 -7.80 4.71 7.70
N GLY A 117 -7.89 3.42 7.44
CA GLY A 117 -6.75 2.48 7.55
C GLY A 117 -5.50 2.94 6.82
N GLY A 118 -5.63 3.51 5.61
CA GLY A 118 -4.52 4.03 4.83
C GLY A 118 -3.79 5.18 5.51
N TYR A 119 -4.50 6.10 6.17
CA TYR A 119 -3.85 7.15 6.94
C TYR A 119 -3.12 6.58 8.17
N ALA A 120 -3.76 5.68 8.90
CA ALA A 120 -3.12 4.99 10.03
C ALA A 120 -1.83 4.28 9.59
N GLN A 121 -1.86 3.63 8.42
CA GLN A 121 -0.69 3.00 7.83
C GLN A 121 0.43 4.01 7.56
N GLN A 122 0.12 5.22 7.05
CA GLN A 122 1.11 6.26 6.80
C GLN A 122 1.77 6.75 8.10
N TYR A 123 1.00 6.93 9.17
CA TYR A 123 1.55 7.27 10.48
C TYR A 123 2.47 6.16 11.02
N LEU A 124 2.07 4.90 10.90
CA LEU A 124 2.91 3.76 11.29
C LEU A 124 4.21 3.72 10.48
N PHE A 125 4.12 3.85 9.16
CA PHE A 125 5.28 3.88 8.28
C PHE A 125 6.24 5.01 8.66
N HIS A 126 5.72 6.24 8.81
CA HIS A 126 6.52 7.40 9.18
C HIS A 126 7.21 7.20 10.52
N TYR A 127 6.45 6.79 11.55
CA TYR A 127 6.97 6.57 12.89
C TYR A 127 8.12 5.54 12.91
N VAL A 128 7.91 4.38 12.31
CA VAL A 128 8.94 3.33 12.29
C VAL A 128 10.17 3.79 11.52
N ARG A 129 9.98 4.46 10.39
CA ARG A 129 11.09 4.89 9.55
C ARG A 129 11.92 6.01 10.19
N THR A 130 11.28 6.98 10.85
CA THR A 130 11.95 8.18 11.37
C THR A 130 12.38 8.04 12.82
N ARG A 131 11.62 7.35 13.65
CA ARG A 131 11.88 7.25 15.10
C ARG A 131 12.59 5.96 15.49
N LEU A 132 12.22 4.83 14.89
CA LEU A 132 12.74 3.52 15.32
C LEU A 132 13.90 3.03 14.44
N GLY A 133 13.88 3.41 13.15
CA GLY A 133 14.97 3.09 12.23
C GLY A 133 15.00 1.65 11.73
N ARG A 134 15.99 1.39 10.85
CA ARG A 134 16.11 0.11 10.14
C ARG A 134 16.47 -1.06 11.06
N ALA A 135 17.31 -0.83 12.06
CA ALA A 135 17.75 -1.88 12.98
C ALA A 135 16.60 -2.42 13.82
N TRP A 136 15.69 -1.54 14.26
CA TRP A 136 14.47 -1.95 14.95
C TRP A 136 13.53 -2.74 14.02
N ALA A 137 13.28 -2.26 12.81
CA ALA A 137 12.44 -2.96 11.84
C ALA A 137 12.98 -4.37 11.51
N ALA A 138 14.30 -4.53 11.47
CA ALA A 138 14.97 -5.81 11.25
C ALA A 138 15.01 -6.74 12.48
N GLY A 139 14.53 -6.29 13.64
CA GLY A 139 14.56 -7.09 14.86
C GLY A 139 15.91 -7.14 15.58
N LYS A 140 16.87 -6.29 15.20
CA LYS A 140 18.23 -6.31 15.73
C LYS A 140 18.42 -5.52 17.03
N VAL A 141 17.47 -4.66 17.37
CA VAL A 141 17.44 -3.90 18.65
C VAL A 141 16.05 -3.90 19.23
N ALA A 142 15.95 -3.99 20.56
CA ALA A 142 14.72 -3.69 21.27
C ALA A 142 14.51 -2.17 21.19
N GLY A 143 13.30 -1.73 20.84
CA GLY A 143 12.95 -0.32 20.99
C GLY A 143 12.75 -0.04 22.47
N GLU A 144 13.48 0.92 23.03
CA GLU A 144 13.08 1.51 24.30
C GLU A 144 11.67 2.07 24.11
N GLU A 145 10.73 1.54 24.90
CA GLU A 145 9.34 2.02 25.07
C GLU A 145 8.53 2.36 23.79
N ALA A 146 8.51 1.48 22.81
CA ALA A 146 7.46 1.52 21.81
C ALA A 146 6.18 0.89 22.37
N SER A 147 5.59 1.50 23.38
CA SER A 147 4.19 1.23 23.72
C SER A 147 3.33 1.60 22.51
N PRO A 148 2.41 0.74 22.08
CA PRO A 148 1.47 1.10 21.03
C PRO A 148 0.77 2.38 21.48
N VAL A 149 0.89 3.46 20.69
CA VAL A 149 0.04 4.62 20.91
C VAL A 149 -1.38 4.09 20.85
N PRO A 150 -2.15 4.08 21.95
CA PRO A 150 -3.50 3.61 21.92
C PRO A 150 -4.30 4.65 21.11
N ILE A 151 -4.41 4.43 19.81
CA ILE A 151 -5.47 5.07 19.05
C ILE A 151 -6.73 4.41 19.58
N LYS A 152 -7.28 4.99 20.65
CA LYS A 152 -8.60 4.59 21.14
C LYS A 152 -9.51 4.69 19.94
N ALA A 153 -9.97 3.54 19.45
CA ALA A 153 -11.05 3.49 18.48
C ALA A 153 -12.16 4.35 19.07
N ALA A 154 -12.48 5.46 18.41
CA ALA A 154 -13.64 6.25 18.76
C ALA A 154 -14.82 5.27 18.66
N ARG A 155 -15.31 4.81 19.82
CA ARG A 155 -16.54 4.03 19.89
C ARG A 155 -17.58 4.91 19.24
N ALA A 156 -17.98 4.55 18.01
CA ALA A 156 -19.15 5.10 17.40
C ALA A 156 -20.29 4.90 18.40
N ARG A 157 -20.73 5.97 19.05
CA ARG A 157 -21.99 5.97 19.80
C ARG A 157 -23.05 5.64 18.76
N ARG A 158 -23.61 4.46 18.86
CA ARG A 158 -24.84 4.13 18.14
C ARG A 158 -25.92 5.09 18.64
N PRO A 159 -26.74 5.65 17.72
CA PRO A 159 -27.92 6.42 18.10
C PRO A 159 -28.93 5.51 18.80
#